data_96e245680569d3dc146db6735f237818
#
_entry.id   96e245680569d3dc146db6735f237818
#
_cell.length_a   1.000
_cell.length_b   1.000
_cell.length_c   1.000
_cell.angle_alpha   90.00
_cell.angle_beta   90.00
_cell.angle_gamma   90.00
#
_symmetry.space_group_name_H-M   'P 1'
#
loop_
_entity.id
_entity.type
_entity.pdbx_description
1 polymer ?
#
loop_
_entity_poly.entity_id
_entity_poly.type
_entity_poly.pdbx_seq_one_letter_code
_entity_poly.pdbx_strand_id
1 'polypeptide(L)'
;MSFVIAAPEFLTAAAMDLASIGSTVSAASAAASAPTVAILAAGADEVSIAVAALFGMHGQAYQALSVQASAFHQQFVQALTAGAYSYASAEAAAVTPLQQLVDVINAPFRSALGRPLIGNGANGKPGTGQDGGAGGLLYGSGGNGGSGLAGSGQKGGNGGAAGLFGNGGAGGAGASNQAGNGGAGGNGGAGGLIWGTAGTGGNGGFTTFLDAAGGAGGAGWLPAFAILE
;
A
#
# COMPACT_ATOMS: atom_id res chain seq x y z
N MET A 1 19.24 -10.37 -17.85
CA MET A 1 19.04 -9.34 -16.83
C MET A 1 18.33 -9.97 -15.66
N SER A 2 18.90 -9.89 -14.48
CA SER A 2 18.26 -10.38 -13.27
C SER A 2 17.27 -9.32 -12.78
N PHE A 3 15.99 -9.64 -12.77
CA PHE A 3 14.99 -8.77 -12.20
C PHE A 3 14.96 -9.03 -10.69
N VAL A 4 15.59 -8.17 -9.91
CA VAL A 4 15.44 -8.14 -8.46
C VAL A 4 14.26 -7.23 -8.16
N ILE A 5 13.18 -7.81 -7.66
CA ILE A 5 12.07 -7.03 -7.10
C ILE A 5 12.45 -6.74 -5.65
N ALA A 6 12.89 -5.53 -5.38
CA ALA A 6 13.09 -5.05 -4.01
C ALA A 6 11.78 -4.42 -3.53
N ALA A 7 11.38 -4.76 -2.31
CA ALA A 7 10.26 -4.10 -1.64
C ALA A 7 10.85 -3.23 -0.50
N PRO A 8 11.19 -1.96 -0.78
CA PRO A 8 11.92 -1.08 0.15
C PRO A 8 11.21 -0.90 1.50
N GLU A 9 9.89 -0.99 1.51
CA GLU A 9 9.05 -0.90 2.71
C GLU A 9 9.32 -2.05 3.68
N PHE A 10 9.55 -3.28 3.21
CA PHE A 10 9.91 -4.41 4.08
C PHE A 10 11.31 -4.27 4.66
N LEU A 11 12.25 -3.73 3.89
CA LEU A 11 13.61 -3.44 4.40
C LEU A 11 13.57 -2.35 5.47
N THR A 12 12.75 -1.33 5.28
CA THR A 12 12.57 -0.25 6.26
C THR A 12 11.92 -0.78 7.55
N ALA A 13 10.89 -1.61 7.44
CA ALA A 13 10.25 -2.26 8.59
C ALA A 13 11.26 -3.15 9.35
N ALA A 14 12.03 -3.98 8.64
CA ALA A 14 13.06 -4.81 9.25
C ALA A 14 14.14 -3.99 9.96
N ALA A 15 14.53 -2.85 9.40
CA ALA A 15 15.48 -1.93 10.03
C ALA A 15 14.93 -1.34 11.36
N MET A 16 13.64 -0.99 11.38
CA MET A 16 12.96 -0.51 12.60
C MET A 16 12.89 -1.59 13.68
N ASP A 17 12.56 -2.83 13.30
CA ASP A 17 12.52 -3.96 14.23
C ASP A 17 13.91 -4.26 14.80
N LEU A 18 14.94 -4.25 13.98
CA LEU A 18 16.33 -4.41 14.42
C LEU A 18 16.76 -3.26 15.36
N ALA A 19 16.37 -2.02 15.09
CA ALA A 19 16.64 -0.90 15.97
C ALA A 19 15.98 -1.09 17.35
N SER A 20 14.75 -1.59 17.39
CA SER A 20 14.04 -1.92 18.63
C SER A 20 14.74 -3.03 19.41
N ILE A 21 15.20 -4.09 18.75
CA ILE A 21 15.98 -5.18 19.34
C ILE A 21 17.28 -4.62 19.93
N GLY A 22 18.02 -3.79 19.20
CA GLY A 22 19.24 -3.16 19.68
C GLY A 22 19.03 -2.32 20.94
N SER A 23 17.94 -1.57 20.98
CA SER A 23 17.51 -0.79 22.14
C SER A 23 17.23 -1.66 23.37
N THR A 24 16.50 -2.77 23.16
CA THR A 24 16.18 -3.74 24.22
C THR A 24 17.44 -4.42 24.77
N VAL A 25 18.35 -4.84 23.88
CA VAL A 25 19.63 -5.47 24.28
C VAL A 25 20.50 -4.48 25.05
N SER A 26 20.58 -3.22 24.61
CA SER A 26 21.32 -2.17 25.32
C SER A 26 20.76 -1.91 26.71
N ALA A 27 19.45 -1.86 26.88
CA ALA A 27 18.79 -1.70 28.16
C ALA A 27 19.07 -2.90 29.10
N ALA A 28 18.99 -4.12 28.59
CA ALA A 28 19.30 -5.34 29.33
C ALA A 28 20.77 -5.39 29.75
N SER A 29 21.71 -5.05 28.87
CA SER A 29 23.15 -4.99 29.18
C SER A 29 23.46 -3.92 30.25
N ALA A 30 22.80 -2.75 30.19
CA ALA A 30 22.95 -1.72 31.22
C ALA A 30 22.41 -2.17 32.58
N ALA A 31 21.25 -2.84 32.59
CA ALA A 31 20.69 -3.38 33.85
C ALA A 31 21.54 -4.50 34.46
N ALA A 32 22.19 -5.32 33.63
CA ALA A 32 23.10 -6.38 34.08
C ALA A 32 24.48 -5.88 34.54
N SER A 33 24.88 -4.65 34.22
CA SER A 33 26.23 -4.14 34.44
C SER A 33 26.61 -4.12 35.92
N ALA A 34 25.84 -3.47 36.78
CA ALA A 34 26.15 -3.33 38.20
C ALA A 34 26.20 -4.69 38.92
N PRO A 35 25.22 -5.59 38.82
CA PRO A 35 25.24 -6.87 39.51
C PRO A 35 26.32 -7.84 39.02
N THR A 36 26.83 -7.71 37.80
CA THR A 36 27.86 -8.60 37.24
C THR A 36 29.30 -8.10 37.47
N VAL A 37 29.51 -6.79 37.69
CA VAL A 37 30.81 -6.19 37.89
C VAL A 37 31.12 -6.04 39.39
N ALA A 38 30.11 -5.78 40.23
CA ALA A 38 30.28 -5.55 41.67
C ALA A 38 29.98 -6.82 42.53
N ILE A 39 30.57 -7.93 42.14
CA ILE A 39 30.40 -9.22 42.86
C ILE A 39 31.24 -9.18 44.16
N LEU A 40 30.58 -9.40 45.30
CA LEU A 40 31.21 -9.50 46.59
C LEU A 40 31.82 -10.90 46.79
N ALA A 41 32.98 -10.96 47.45
CA ALA A 41 33.57 -12.24 47.83
C ALA A 41 32.65 -12.99 48.82
N ALA A 42 32.52 -14.30 48.63
CA ALA A 42 31.65 -15.17 49.45
C ALA A 42 32.19 -15.34 50.88
N GLY A 43 33.49 -15.14 51.07
CA GLY A 43 34.18 -15.20 52.35
C GLY A 43 35.37 -14.28 52.38
N ALA A 44 36.02 -14.15 53.56
CA ALA A 44 37.21 -13.33 53.75
C ALA A 44 38.52 -14.07 53.39
N ASP A 45 38.42 -15.25 52.79
CA ASP A 45 39.58 -16.02 52.37
C ASP A 45 40.09 -15.60 50.98
N GLU A 46 41.34 -15.91 50.71
CA GLU A 46 42.05 -15.50 49.47
C GLU A 46 41.41 -16.08 48.20
N VAL A 47 40.83 -17.28 48.30
CA VAL A 47 40.19 -17.94 47.11
C VAL A 47 38.88 -17.24 46.78
N SER A 48 38.04 -16.93 47.76
CA SER A 48 36.79 -16.18 47.57
C SER A 48 37.05 -14.80 46.99
N ILE A 49 38.09 -14.09 47.46
CA ILE A 49 38.51 -12.79 46.93
C ILE A 49 38.99 -12.92 45.49
N ALA A 50 39.82 -13.92 45.16
CA ALA A 50 40.34 -14.14 43.82
C ALA A 50 39.22 -14.50 42.84
N VAL A 51 38.25 -15.30 43.24
CA VAL A 51 37.08 -15.68 42.43
C VAL A 51 36.20 -14.45 42.16
N ALA A 52 35.91 -13.63 43.15
CA ALA A 52 35.12 -12.41 42.95
C ALA A 52 35.81 -11.44 41.97
N ALA A 53 37.14 -11.29 42.07
CA ALA A 53 37.91 -10.48 41.13
C ALA A 53 37.85 -11.03 39.68
N LEU A 54 37.94 -12.35 39.53
CA LEU A 54 37.83 -13.00 38.21
C LEU A 54 36.46 -12.72 37.54
N PHE A 55 35.38 -12.87 38.29
CA PHE A 55 34.03 -12.54 37.79
C PHE A 55 33.90 -11.06 37.47
N GLY A 56 34.42 -10.16 38.29
CA GLY A 56 34.45 -8.73 38.04
C GLY A 56 35.18 -8.37 36.73
N MET A 57 36.37 -8.96 36.51
CA MET A 57 37.11 -8.78 35.26
C MET A 57 36.35 -9.30 34.04
N HIS A 58 35.69 -10.46 34.18
CA HIS A 58 34.87 -11.03 33.10
C HIS A 58 33.67 -10.10 32.76
N GLY A 59 32.99 -9.59 33.81
CA GLY A 59 31.90 -8.63 33.64
C GLY A 59 32.34 -7.35 32.92
N GLN A 60 33.50 -6.80 33.29
CA GLN A 60 34.08 -5.62 32.61
C GLN A 60 34.43 -5.90 31.16
N ALA A 61 35.04 -7.05 30.85
CA ALA A 61 35.34 -7.46 29.47
C ALA A 61 34.07 -7.62 28.63
N TYR A 62 33.03 -8.20 29.21
CA TYR A 62 31.73 -8.30 28.55
C TYR A 62 31.12 -6.93 28.26
N GLN A 63 31.18 -5.97 29.20
CA GLN A 63 30.68 -4.62 28.99
C GLN A 63 31.43 -3.89 27.86
N ALA A 64 32.75 -4.04 27.77
CA ALA A 64 33.53 -3.48 26.68
C ALA A 64 33.13 -4.07 25.32
N LEU A 65 32.91 -5.39 25.24
CA LEU A 65 32.47 -6.06 24.03
C LEU A 65 31.02 -5.66 23.64
N SER A 66 30.15 -5.51 24.64
CA SER A 66 28.76 -5.08 24.46
C SER A 66 28.66 -3.69 23.80
N VAL A 67 29.53 -2.76 24.17
CA VAL A 67 29.61 -1.42 23.52
C VAL A 67 29.98 -1.55 22.06
N GLN A 68 30.99 -2.38 21.73
CA GLN A 68 31.38 -2.60 20.34
C GLN A 68 30.29 -3.27 19.53
N ALA A 69 29.62 -4.27 20.10
CA ALA A 69 28.50 -4.95 19.45
C ALA A 69 27.32 -3.99 19.19
N SER A 70 27.02 -3.10 20.13
CA SER A 70 25.98 -2.08 19.97
C SER A 70 26.33 -1.08 18.86
N ALA A 71 27.59 -0.65 18.77
CA ALA A 71 28.05 0.24 17.70
C ALA A 71 27.95 -0.43 16.33
N PHE A 72 28.37 -1.68 16.21
CA PHE A 72 28.22 -2.47 14.98
C PHE A 72 26.76 -2.62 14.59
N HIS A 73 25.88 -2.97 15.53
CA HIS A 73 24.45 -3.12 15.30
C HIS A 73 23.83 -1.81 14.77
N GLN A 74 24.18 -0.66 15.38
CA GLN A 74 23.69 0.64 14.90
C GLN A 74 24.17 0.94 13.48
N GLN A 75 25.43 0.68 13.15
CA GLN A 75 25.96 0.85 11.80
C GLN A 75 25.24 -0.07 10.79
N PHE A 76 24.97 -1.30 11.19
CA PHE A 76 24.22 -2.24 10.33
C PHE A 76 22.79 -1.76 10.06
N VAL A 77 22.06 -1.29 11.08
CA VAL A 77 20.72 -0.72 10.91
C VAL A 77 20.74 0.50 10.01
N GLN A 78 21.72 1.38 10.17
CA GLN A 78 21.88 2.56 9.29
C GLN A 78 22.16 2.16 7.85
N ALA A 79 23.04 1.17 7.61
CA ALA A 79 23.34 0.67 6.27
C ALA A 79 22.12 0.04 5.61
N LEU A 80 21.33 -0.72 6.37
CA LEU A 80 20.08 -1.33 5.88
C LEU A 80 19.05 -0.27 5.49
N THR A 81 18.89 0.76 6.32
CA THR A 81 18.00 1.90 6.05
C THR A 81 18.44 2.68 4.80
N ALA A 82 19.74 2.96 4.68
CA ALA A 82 20.29 3.63 3.50
C ALA A 82 20.12 2.79 2.23
N GLY A 83 20.28 1.47 2.33
CA GLY A 83 20.02 0.53 1.24
C GLY A 83 18.55 0.56 0.79
N ALA A 84 17.61 0.52 1.73
CA ALA A 84 16.19 0.63 1.42
C ALA A 84 15.86 1.93 0.68
N TYR A 85 16.43 3.04 1.13
CA TYR A 85 16.25 4.34 0.50
C TYR A 85 16.84 4.41 -0.92
N SER A 86 18.00 3.79 -1.13
CA SER A 86 18.61 3.75 -2.48
C SER A 86 17.77 2.93 -3.46
N TYR A 87 17.18 1.82 -3.03
CA TYR A 87 16.25 1.05 -3.86
C TYR A 87 14.98 1.85 -4.19
N ALA A 88 14.37 2.51 -3.21
CA ALA A 88 13.19 3.35 -3.42
C ALA A 88 13.45 4.49 -4.41
N SER A 89 14.61 5.16 -4.29
CA SER A 89 15.00 6.24 -5.20
C SER A 89 15.31 5.74 -6.62
N ALA A 90 15.94 4.58 -6.75
CA ALA A 90 16.20 3.98 -8.05
C ALA A 90 14.91 3.55 -8.77
N GLU A 91 13.95 3.02 -8.03
CA GLU A 91 12.63 2.66 -8.56
C GLU A 91 11.87 3.91 -9.03
N ALA A 92 11.83 4.96 -8.20
CA ALA A 92 11.23 6.24 -8.58
C ALA A 92 11.89 6.86 -9.83
N ALA A 93 13.22 6.80 -9.93
CA ALA A 93 13.95 7.29 -11.08
C ALA A 93 13.67 6.49 -12.36
N ALA A 94 13.43 5.18 -12.25
CA ALA A 94 13.10 4.33 -13.40
C ALA A 94 11.69 4.59 -13.97
N VAL A 95 10.74 4.95 -13.13
CA VAL A 95 9.35 5.23 -13.54
C VAL A 95 9.21 6.57 -14.28
N THR A 96 9.97 7.59 -13.88
CA THR A 96 9.85 8.96 -14.42
C THR A 96 10.08 9.06 -15.95
N PRO A 97 11.11 8.46 -16.56
CA PRO A 97 11.32 8.54 -18.01
C PRO A 97 10.21 7.84 -18.80
N LEU A 98 9.70 6.72 -18.28
CA LEU A 98 8.62 5.98 -18.92
C LEU A 98 7.32 6.79 -18.92
N GLN A 99 7.00 7.44 -17.80
CA GLN A 99 5.82 8.30 -17.70
C GLN A 99 5.92 9.51 -18.64
N GLN A 100 7.09 10.14 -18.73
CA GLN A 100 7.33 11.24 -19.68
C GLN A 100 7.11 10.80 -21.13
N LEU A 101 7.58 9.61 -21.52
CA LEU A 101 7.36 9.06 -22.85
C LEU A 101 5.86 8.83 -23.11
N VAL A 102 5.15 8.24 -22.15
CA VAL A 102 3.70 8.04 -22.25
C VAL A 102 2.96 9.37 -22.35
N ASP A 103 3.38 10.39 -21.63
CA ASP A 103 2.78 11.73 -21.70
C ASP A 103 3.00 12.40 -23.04
N VAL A 104 4.19 12.29 -23.63
CA VAL A 104 4.50 12.78 -24.98
C VAL A 104 3.64 12.06 -26.04
N ILE A 105 3.50 10.73 -25.95
CA ILE A 105 2.64 9.95 -26.85
C ILE A 105 1.18 10.35 -26.72
N ASN A 106 0.71 10.61 -25.51
CA ASN A 106 -0.69 10.91 -25.22
C ASN A 106 -1.06 12.37 -25.52
N ALA A 107 -0.11 13.31 -25.53
CA ALA A 107 -0.39 14.73 -25.67
C ALA A 107 -1.24 15.08 -26.91
N PRO A 108 -0.92 14.62 -28.14
CA PRO A 108 -1.71 14.96 -29.32
C PRO A 108 -3.13 14.36 -29.26
N PHE A 109 -3.28 13.18 -28.67
CA PHE A 109 -4.60 12.52 -28.55
C PHE A 109 -5.47 13.20 -27.49
N ARG A 110 -4.89 13.63 -26.36
CA ARG A 110 -5.61 14.40 -25.36
C ARG A 110 -6.09 15.76 -25.90
N SER A 111 -5.25 16.43 -26.69
CA SER A 111 -5.61 17.73 -27.27
C SER A 111 -6.67 17.64 -28.36
N ALA A 112 -6.62 16.61 -29.21
CA ALA A 112 -7.54 16.45 -30.32
C ALA A 112 -8.85 15.73 -29.95
N LEU A 113 -8.78 14.73 -29.03
CA LEU A 113 -9.88 13.80 -28.77
C LEU A 113 -10.32 13.80 -27.29
N GLY A 114 -9.68 14.57 -26.43
CA GLY A 114 -9.97 14.64 -25.00
C GLY A 114 -9.63 13.37 -24.21
N ARG A 115 -8.98 12.38 -24.84
CA ARG A 115 -8.66 11.06 -24.28
C ARG A 115 -7.21 10.69 -24.59
N PRO A 116 -6.49 9.99 -23.67
CA PRO A 116 -5.16 9.46 -23.97
C PRO A 116 -5.24 8.34 -25.00
N LEU A 117 -4.15 8.08 -25.72
CA LEU A 117 -4.00 6.90 -26.56
C LEU A 117 -3.81 5.65 -25.70
N ILE A 118 -2.91 5.76 -24.70
CA ILE A 118 -2.55 4.68 -23.79
C ILE A 118 -2.68 5.19 -22.34
N GLY A 119 -3.35 4.43 -21.49
CA GLY A 119 -3.48 4.71 -20.07
C GLY A 119 -4.87 4.39 -19.53
N ASN A 120 -4.95 4.15 -18.24
CA ASN A 120 -6.21 3.87 -17.59
C ASN A 120 -7.02 5.17 -17.35
N GLY A 121 -8.34 5.04 -17.33
CA GLY A 121 -9.23 6.11 -16.92
C GLY A 121 -9.07 6.42 -15.43
N ALA A 122 -9.26 7.68 -15.07
CA ALA A 122 -9.25 8.09 -13.67
C ALA A 122 -10.46 7.51 -12.93
N ASN A 123 -10.26 7.05 -11.69
CA ASN A 123 -11.36 6.62 -10.84
C ASN A 123 -12.20 7.82 -10.39
N GLY A 124 -13.51 7.63 -10.30
CA GLY A 124 -14.41 8.58 -9.67
C GLY A 124 -14.08 8.75 -8.18
N LYS A 125 -14.24 9.96 -7.66
CA LYS A 125 -13.95 10.28 -6.27
C LYS A 125 -14.91 9.53 -5.33
N PRO A 126 -14.43 8.79 -4.34
CA PRO A 126 -15.30 8.17 -3.35
C PRO A 126 -16.17 9.20 -2.61
N GLY A 127 -17.42 8.87 -2.32
CA GLY A 127 -18.34 9.74 -1.63
C GLY A 127 -18.95 10.87 -2.49
N THR A 128 -18.72 10.86 -3.80
CA THR A 128 -19.24 11.93 -4.68
C THR A 128 -20.23 11.42 -5.74
N GLY A 129 -20.30 10.10 -5.95
CA GLY A 129 -21.06 9.52 -7.06
C GLY A 129 -20.52 9.87 -8.44
N GLN A 130 -19.28 10.35 -8.53
CA GLN A 130 -18.64 10.72 -9.79
C GLN A 130 -18.36 9.48 -10.64
N ASP A 131 -18.62 9.57 -11.95
CA ASP A 131 -18.31 8.51 -12.90
C ASP A 131 -16.80 8.31 -13.05
N GLY A 132 -16.40 7.08 -13.33
CA GLY A 132 -15.03 6.76 -13.73
C GLY A 132 -14.72 7.29 -15.13
N GLY A 133 -13.49 7.75 -15.32
CA GLY A 133 -13.01 8.23 -16.61
C GLY A 133 -12.87 7.11 -17.63
N ALA A 134 -13.00 7.41 -18.91
CA ALA A 134 -12.73 6.45 -19.98
C ALA A 134 -11.22 6.10 -20.05
N GLY A 135 -10.90 4.86 -20.31
CA GLY A 135 -9.54 4.41 -20.61
C GLY A 135 -9.00 4.94 -21.92
N GLY A 136 -7.73 4.67 -22.22
CA GLY A 136 -7.08 5.06 -23.46
C GLY A 136 -7.80 4.51 -24.70
N LEU A 137 -7.61 5.19 -25.82
CA LEU A 137 -8.23 4.80 -27.10
C LEU A 137 -7.74 3.43 -27.57
N LEU A 138 -6.43 3.20 -27.48
CA LEU A 138 -5.80 1.94 -27.92
C LEU A 138 -5.71 0.95 -26.75
N TYR A 139 -5.13 1.34 -25.65
CA TYR A 139 -4.87 0.47 -24.50
C TYR A 139 -5.14 1.17 -23.18
N GLY A 140 -5.88 0.52 -22.30
CA GLY A 140 -6.15 0.95 -20.93
C GLY A 140 -7.56 0.61 -20.46
N SER A 141 -7.67 0.34 -19.19
CA SER A 141 -8.95 0.05 -18.55
C SER A 141 -9.70 1.33 -18.24
N GLY A 142 -11.04 1.27 -18.24
CA GLY A 142 -11.86 2.33 -17.68
C GLY A 142 -11.64 2.51 -16.18
N GLY A 143 -11.80 3.73 -15.69
CA GLY A 143 -11.77 4.04 -14.26
C GLY A 143 -13.01 3.53 -13.55
N ASN A 144 -12.90 3.17 -12.27
CA ASN A 144 -14.05 2.79 -11.45
C ASN A 144 -14.91 4.01 -11.11
N GLY A 145 -16.22 3.83 -11.02
CA GLY A 145 -17.12 4.86 -10.48
C GLY A 145 -16.91 5.10 -9.00
N GLY A 146 -17.07 6.35 -8.57
CA GLY A 146 -17.03 6.74 -7.15
C GLY A 146 -18.28 6.28 -6.41
N SER A 147 -18.15 5.91 -5.14
CA SER A 147 -19.32 5.63 -4.28
C SER A 147 -20.16 6.89 -4.05
N GLY A 148 -21.44 6.72 -3.76
CA GLY A 148 -22.28 7.81 -3.27
C GLY A 148 -21.86 8.29 -1.88
N LEU A 149 -22.28 9.49 -1.50
CA LEU A 149 -22.02 10.08 -0.19
C LEU A 149 -22.74 9.29 0.90
N ALA A 150 -21.99 8.79 1.86
CA ALA A 150 -22.55 7.98 2.96
C ALA A 150 -23.71 8.69 3.68
N GLY A 151 -24.78 7.97 3.94
CA GLY A 151 -25.96 8.49 4.65
C GLY A 151 -26.94 9.30 3.78
N SER A 152 -26.62 9.61 2.53
CA SER A 152 -27.44 10.49 1.68
C SER A 152 -28.41 9.79 0.76
N GLY A 153 -28.25 8.48 0.53
CA GLY A 153 -28.98 7.77 -0.52
C GLY A 153 -28.54 8.13 -1.94
N GLN A 154 -27.40 8.78 -2.09
CA GLN A 154 -26.85 9.18 -3.40
C GLN A 154 -26.48 7.98 -4.24
N LYS A 155 -26.75 8.06 -5.52
CA LYS A 155 -26.33 7.04 -6.50
C LYS A 155 -24.79 6.94 -6.59
N GLY A 156 -24.27 5.73 -6.78
CA GLY A 156 -22.89 5.51 -7.17
C GLY A 156 -22.63 5.93 -8.62
N GLY A 157 -21.40 6.35 -8.92
CA GLY A 157 -20.94 6.72 -10.26
C GLY A 157 -20.83 5.50 -11.16
N ASN A 158 -20.99 5.68 -12.45
CA ASN A 158 -20.78 4.61 -13.44
C ASN A 158 -19.28 4.33 -13.62
N GLY A 159 -18.93 3.11 -13.97
CA GLY A 159 -17.57 2.78 -14.40
C GLY A 159 -17.29 3.34 -15.80
N GLY A 160 -16.05 3.74 -16.06
CA GLY A 160 -15.59 4.23 -17.35
C GLY A 160 -15.46 3.08 -18.38
N ALA A 161 -15.66 3.38 -19.64
CA ALA A 161 -15.43 2.42 -20.72
C ALA A 161 -13.95 2.31 -21.07
N ALA A 162 -13.49 1.10 -21.46
CA ALA A 162 -12.19 0.93 -22.11
C ALA A 162 -12.23 1.42 -23.58
N GLY A 163 -11.08 1.41 -24.27
CA GLY A 163 -11.00 1.66 -25.70
C GLY A 163 -11.01 0.38 -26.53
N LEU A 164 -9.92 0.14 -27.26
CA LEU A 164 -9.77 -1.05 -28.10
C LEU A 164 -9.41 -2.29 -27.28
N PHE A 165 -8.44 -2.14 -26.36
CA PHE A 165 -7.95 -3.18 -25.45
C PHE A 165 -8.02 -2.69 -24.00
N GLY A 166 -8.67 -3.44 -23.13
CA GLY A 166 -8.74 -3.17 -21.70
C GLY A 166 -10.08 -3.49 -21.09
N ASN A 167 -10.16 -3.51 -19.78
CA ASN A 167 -11.38 -3.83 -19.06
C ASN A 167 -12.20 -2.56 -18.78
N GLY A 168 -13.52 -2.67 -18.78
CA GLY A 168 -14.40 -1.62 -18.29
C GLY A 168 -14.21 -1.42 -16.77
N GLY A 169 -14.37 -0.21 -16.29
CA GLY A 169 -14.35 0.11 -14.88
C GLY A 169 -15.57 -0.40 -14.15
N ALA A 170 -15.43 -0.77 -12.86
CA ALA A 170 -16.57 -1.13 -12.04
C ALA A 170 -17.45 0.07 -11.71
N GLY A 171 -18.77 -0.13 -11.60
CA GLY A 171 -19.68 0.88 -11.07
C GLY A 171 -19.46 1.11 -9.57
N GLY A 172 -19.63 2.35 -9.12
CA GLY A 172 -19.53 2.73 -7.72
C GLY A 172 -20.74 2.25 -6.90
N ALA A 173 -20.54 1.99 -5.62
CA ALA A 173 -21.64 1.63 -4.73
C ALA A 173 -22.57 2.83 -4.47
N GLY A 174 -23.87 2.57 -4.44
CA GLY A 174 -24.86 3.54 -3.96
C GLY A 174 -24.74 3.74 -2.44
N ALA A 175 -25.04 4.91 -1.97
CA ALA A 175 -24.99 5.23 -0.55
C ALA A 175 -26.20 4.69 0.18
N SER A 176 -25.97 4.16 1.38
CA SER A 176 -27.06 3.82 2.30
C SER A 176 -27.75 5.09 2.82
N ASN A 177 -29.02 4.98 3.21
CA ASN A 177 -29.77 6.10 3.75
C ASN A 177 -30.62 5.61 4.92
N GLN A 178 -30.53 6.30 6.04
CA GLN A 178 -31.30 5.98 7.25
C GLN A 178 -32.64 6.73 7.34
N ALA A 179 -32.81 7.76 6.51
CA ALA A 179 -33.98 8.63 6.51
C ALA A 179 -34.80 8.55 5.20
N GLY A 180 -34.48 7.64 4.30
CA GLY A 180 -35.17 7.50 3.02
C GLY A 180 -34.60 6.36 2.19
N ASN A 181 -34.80 6.37 0.91
CA ASN A 181 -34.35 5.32 0.00
C ASN A 181 -32.82 5.22 -0.09
N GLY A 182 -32.31 4.00 -0.17
CA GLY A 182 -30.92 3.75 -0.50
C GLY A 182 -30.60 4.17 -1.94
N GLY A 183 -29.38 4.62 -2.18
CA GLY A 183 -28.88 5.04 -3.50
C GLY A 183 -28.67 3.84 -4.43
N ALA A 184 -28.98 3.98 -5.70
CA ALA A 184 -28.67 2.94 -6.69
C ALA A 184 -27.16 2.79 -6.90
N GLY A 185 -26.67 1.57 -7.16
CA GLY A 185 -25.32 1.34 -7.63
C GLY A 185 -25.12 1.91 -9.04
N GLY A 186 -23.88 2.31 -9.35
CA GLY A 186 -23.49 2.72 -10.69
C GLY A 186 -23.37 1.53 -11.63
N ASN A 187 -23.58 1.75 -12.93
CA ASN A 187 -23.36 0.71 -13.94
C ASN A 187 -21.87 0.44 -14.13
N GLY A 188 -21.52 -0.80 -14.49
CA GLY A 188 -20.17 -1.11 -14.96
C GLY A 188 -19.89 -0.45 -16.33
N GLY A 189 -18.64 -0.17 -16.62
CA GLY A 189 -18.19 0.35 -17.91
C GLY A 189 -18.08 -0.74 -18.95
N ALA A 190 -18.17 -0.38 -20.24
CA ALA A 190 -17.96 -1.32 -21.34
C ALA A 190 -16.50 -1.80 -21.39
N GLY A 191 -16.28 -3.08 -21.70
CA GLY A 191 -14.96 -3.63 -22.00
C GLY A 191 -14.45 -3.17 -23.35
N GLY A 192 -13.18 -3.48 -23.63
CA GLY A 192 -12.54 -3.13 -24.89
C GLY A 192 -13.19 -3.78 -26.09
N LEU A 193 -13.16 -3.07 -27.22
CA LEU A 193 -13.84 -3.49 -28.46
C LEU A 193 -13.28 -4.80 -29.05
N ILE A 194 -11.93 -5.01 -28.92
CA ILE A 194 -11.28 -6.23 -29.42
C ILE A 194 -11.06 -7.22 -28.27
N TRP A 195 -10.60 -6.72 -27.11
CA TRP A 195 -10.33 -7.58 -25.96
C TRP A 195 -10.45 -6.82 -24.64
N GLY A 196 -11.13 -7.48 -23.70
CA GLY A 196 -11.36 -6.99 -22.34
C GLY A 196 -12.72 -7.40 -21.82
N THR A 197 -12.87 -7.39 -20.52
CA THR A 197 -14.14 -7.70 -19.85
C THR A 197 -14.90 -6.42 -19.52
N ALA A 198 -16.21 -6.49 -19.52
CA ALA A 198 -17.02 -5.40 -19.01
C ALA A 198 -16.84 -5.22 -17.50
N GLY A 199 -17.01 -4.02 -17.01
CA GLY A 199 -17.04 -3.72 -15.59
C GLY A 199 -18.29 -4.28 -14.91
N THR A 200 -18.15 -4.66 -13.64
CA THR A 200 -19.29 -5.05 -12.81
C THR A 200 -20.12 -3.84 -12.41
N GLY A 201 -21.43 -4.01 -12.26
CA GLY A 201 -22.27 -3.00 -11.63
C GLY A 201 -21.95 -2.83 -10.14
N GLY A 202 -22.13 -1.64 -9.63
CA GLY A 202 -21.99 -1.33 -8.20
C GLY A 202 -23.17 -1.83 -7.38
N ASN A 203 -22.93 -2.10 -6.10
CA ASN A 203 -23.99 -2.49 -5.16
C ASN A 203 -24.93 -1.31 -4.89
N GLY A 204 -26.23 -1.57 -4.74
CA GLY A 204 -27.17 -0.58 -4.21
C GLY A 204 -26.94 -0.33 -2.72
N GLY A 205 -27.25 0.87 -2.27
CA GLY A 205 -27.26 1.24 -0.85
C GLY A 205 -28.44 0.62 -0.12
N PHE A 206 -28.26 0.23 1.14
CA PHE A 206 -29.35 -0.26 1.97
C PHE A 206 -30.08 0.91 2.70
N THR A 207 -31.28 0.63 3.20
CA THR A 207 -32.02 1.54 4.06
C THR A 207 -32.50 0.78 5.30
N THR A 208 -32.60 1.49 6.41
CA THR A 208 -33.25 1.01 7.65
C THR A 208 -34.57 1.74 7.91
N PHE A 209 -34.98 2.61 7.02
CA PHE A 209 -36.26 3.36 7.15
C PHE A 209 -37.44 2.47 6.73
N LEU A 210 -38.50 2.43 7.53
CA LEU A 210 -39.57 1.42 7.47
C LEU A 210 -40.33 1.40 6.13
N ASP A 211 -40.48 2.48 5.41
CA ASP A 211 -41.22 2.57 4.15
C ASP A 211 -40.33 2.90 2.94
N ALA A 212 -39.00 2.75 3.07
CA ALA A 212 -38.07 3.10 2.02
C ALA A 212 -37.47 1.85 1.36
N ALA A 213 -37.20 1.93 0.05
CA ALA A 213 -36.56 0.87 -0.71
C ALA A 213 -35.04 0.95 -0.65
N GLY A 214 -34.38 -0.19 -0.59
CA GLY A 214 -32.95 -0.28 -0.84
C GLY A 214 -32.64 0.13 -2.29
N GLY A 215 -31.44 0.65 -2.55
CA GLY A 215 -31.02 1.02 -3.88
C GLY A 215 -30.86 -0.20 -4.79
N ALA A 216 -31.22 -0.09 -6.06
CA ALA A 216 -30.96 -1.13 -7.05
C ALA A 216 -29.45 -1.29 -7.30
N GLY A 217 -28.98 -2.52 -7.53
CA GLY A 217 -27.64 -2.76 -8.03
C GLY A 217 -27.48 -2.21 -9.46
N GLY A 218 -26.28 -1.77 -9.81
CA GLY A 218 -25.99 -1.30 -11.15
C GLY A 218 -25.87 -2.46 -12.14
N ALA A 219 -26.17 -2.20 -13.43
CA ALA A 219 -25.98 -3.20 -14.48
C ALA A 219 -24.50 -3.41 -14.79
N GLY A 220 -24.11 -4.66 -15.03
CA GLY A 220 -22.85 -4.99 -15.70
C GLY A 220 -23.04 -4.85 -17.23
N TRP A 221 -21.99 -4.45 -17.93
CA TRP A 221 -22.03 -4.41 -19.39
C TRP A 221 -21.36 -5.65 -19.97
N LEU A 222 -21.99 -6.27 -20.95
CA LEU A 222 -21.38 -7.34 -21.75
C LEU A 222 -20.54 -6.73 -22.88
N PRO A 223 -19.40 -7.34 -23.28
CA PRO A 223 -18.66 -6.87 -24.43
C PRO A 223 -19.52 -7.02 -25.72
N ALA A 224 -19.37 -6.08 -26.65
CA ALA A 224 -20.17 -6.05 -27.88
C ALA A 224 -20.07 -7.32 -28.73
N PHE A 225 -19.03 -8.14 -28.55
CA PHE A 225 -18.81 -9.40 -29.26
C PHE A 225 -19.48 -10.64 -28.64
N ALA A 226 -20.06 -10.53 -27.43
CA ALA A 226 -20.75 -11.68 -26.79
C ALA A 226 -22.16 -11.97 -27.35
N ILE A 227 -22.59 -11.31 -28.43
CA ILE A 227 -23.91 -11.44 -29.00
C ILE A 227 -23.91 -12.36 -30.25
N LEU A 228 -22.82 -13.05 -30.56
CA LEU A 228 -22.69 -13.92 -31.72
C LEU A 228 -22.49 -15.41 -31.41
N GLU A 229 -23.07 -15.90 -30.29
CA GLU A 229 -23.28 -17.34 -30.06
C GLU A 229 -24.76 -17.62 -29.84
#